data_5968db9685811435535a9abf7a84b42e
#
_entry.id   5968db9685811435535a9abf7a84b42e
#
_cell.length_a   1.000
_cell.length_b   1.000
_cell.length_c   1.000
_cell.angle_alpha   90.00
_cell.angle_beta   90.00
_cell.angle_gamma   90.00
#
_symmetry.space_group_name_H-M   'P 1'
#
loop_
_entity.id
_entity.type
_entity.pdbx_description
1 polymer ?
#
loop_
_entity_poly.entity_id
_entity_poly.type
_entity_poly.pdbx_seq_one_letter_code
_entity_poly.pdbx_strand_id
1 'polypeptide(L)'
;MTSSTALAEGQEILGLEVTHSRDQIKAYADASGDQNPIHQDDEIARSVGLPGVIAHGMLNYGLMSRALTDWLSDPARLRRLSVRFSTMVQPGDTVTCKGTVAAVDETAGTAALLVWMENQRGEKVLSHGEAEIAL
;
A
#
# COMPACT_ATOMS: atom_id res chain seq x y z
N MET A 1 -19.65 0.10 -9.19
CA MET A 1 -19.97 -0.22 -7.80
C MET A 1 -19.67 -1.64 -7.51
N THR A 2 -18.66 -1.82 -6.71
CA THR A 2 -18.24 -3.17 -6.31
C THR A 2 -19.23 -3.83 -5.38
N SER A 3 -19.97 -3.05 -4.58
CA SER A 3 -20.93 -3.55 -3.60
C SER A 3 -22.10 -4.31 -4.20
N SER A 4 -22.44 -4.05 -5.46
CA SER A 4 -23.57 -4.70 -6.13
C SER A 4 -23.16 -5.88 -6.99
N THR A 5 -21.86 -6.14 -7.12
CA THR A 5 -21.32 -7.18 -7.97
C THR A 5 -20.66 -8.26 -7.11
N ALA A 6 -21.04 -9.53 -7.37
CA ALA A 6 -20.40 -10.64 -6.68
C ALA A 6 -18.92 -10.71 -7.07
N LEU A 7 -18.06 -10.94 -6.08
CA LEU A 7 -16.64 -11.14 -6.30
C LEU A 7 -16.37 -12.52 -6.85
N ALA A 8 -15.37 -12.63 -7.71
CA ALA A 8 -14.96 -13.91 -8.31
C ALA A 8 -13.46 -14.13 -8.08
N GLU A 9 -13.09 -15.38 -7.80
CA GLU A 9 -11.68 -15.75 -7.70
C GLU A 9 -10.93 -15.35 -8.96
N GLY A 10 -9.73 -14.80 -8.78
CA GLY A 10 -8.90 -14.31 -9.88
C GLY A 10 -9.24 -12.91 -10.37
N GLN A 11 -10.32 -12.33 -9.87
CA GLN A 11 -10.70 -10.97 -10.24
C GLN A 11 -9.61 -9.98 -9.84
N GLU A 12 -9.17 -9.16 -10.80
CA GLU A 12 -8.22 -8.09 -10.52
C GLU A 12 -8.94 -6.92 -9.87
N ILE A 13 -8.31 -6.35 -8.85
CA ILE A 13 -8.85 -5.26 -8.05
C ILE A 13 -7.79 -4.20 -7.83
N LEU A 14 -8.23 -3.02 -7.38
CA LEU A 14 -7.41 -1.87 -7.07
C LEU A 14 -6.87 -1.18 -8.33
N GLY A 15 -5.89 -0.32 -8.16
CA GLY A 15 -5.33 0.45 -9.27
C GLY A 15 -4.84 1.83 -8.85
N LEU A 16 -4.87 2.13 -7.54
CA LEU A 16 -4.39 3.42 -7.04
C LEU A 16 -2.91 3.60 -7.40
N GLU A 17 -2.61 4.70 -8.08
CA GLU A 17 -1.25 5.06 -8.47
C GLU A 17 -0.88 6.39 -7.83
N VAL A 18 0.28 6.45 -7.17
CA VAL A 18 0.74 7.65 -6.49
C VAL A 18 2.22 7.86 -6.77
N THR A 19 2.58 9.08 -7.17
CA THR A 19 3.98 9.48 -7.27
C THR A 19 4.39 10.17 -5.99
N HIS A 20 5.42 9.65 -5.32
CA HIS A 20 5.90 10.22 -4.08
C HIS A 20 6.68 11.50 -4.33
N SER A 21 6.39 12.56 -3.57
CA SER A 21 7.14 13.80 -3.58
C SER A 21 7.81 14.01 -2.23
N ARG A 22 8.84 14.85 -2.19
CA ARG A 22 9.47 15.24 -0.91
C ARG A 22 8.47 15.92 0.01
N ASP A 23 7.58 16.74 -0.53
CA ASP A 23 6.56 17.43 0.27
C ASP A 23 5.57 16.44 0.89
N GLN A 24 5.17 15.41 0.16
CA GLN A 24 4.29 14.37 0.69
C GLN A 24 4.96 13.59 1.81
N ILE A 25 6.24 13.23 1.63
CA ILE A 25 6.99 12.50 2.65
C ILE A 25 7.15 13.36 3.90
N LYS A 26 7.45 14.65 3.74
CA LYS A 26 7.53 15.59 4.86
C LYS A 26 6.18 15.72 5.57
N ALA A 27 5.10 15.85 4.83
CA ALA A 27 3.75 15.95 5.40
C ALA A 27 3.42 14.69 6.22
N TYR A 28 3.80 13.52 5.73
CA TYR A 28 3.60 12.28 6.48
C TYR A 28 4.47 12.23 7.75
N ALA A 29 5.72 12.67 7.67
CA ALA A 29 6.59 12.76 8.84
C ALA A 29 5.96 13.62 9.93
N ASP A 30 5.43 14.78 9.55
CA ASP A 30 4.78 15.70 10.49
C ASP A 30 3.49 15.09 11.07
N ALA A 31 2.68 14.47 10.23
CA ALA A 31 1.40 13.91 10.66
C ALA A 31 1.56 12.67 11.54
N SER A 32 2.54 11.83 11.24
CA SER A 32 2.76 10.57 11.96
C SER A 32 3.64 10.73 13.21
N GLY A 33 4.42 11.81 13.27
CA GLY A 33 5.43 12.00 14.31
C GLY A 33 6.74 11.27 14.03
N ASP A 34 6.87 10.57 12.89
CA ASP A 34 8.11 9.88 12.51
C ASP A 34 9.03 10.86 11.79
N GLN A 35 9.87 11.53 12.57
CA GLN A 35 10.80 12.55 12.08
C GLN A 35 12.21 12.01 11.85
N ASN A 36 12.36 10.70 11.64
CA ASN A 36 13.66 10.11 11.38
C ASN A 36 14.31 10.81 10.16
N PRO A 37 15.55 11.33 10.32
CA PRO A 37 16.21 12.09 9.25
C PRO A 37 16.39 11.37 7.93
N ILE A 38 16.36 10.05 7.90
CA ILE A 38 16.48 9.27 6.65
C ILE A 38 15.33 9.56 5.67
N HIS A 39 14.25 10.14 6.16
CA HIS A 39 13.09 10.51 5.34
C HIS A 39 13.14 11.97 4.89
N GLN A 40 14.13 12.76 5.35
CA GLN A 40 14.15 14.19 5.11
C GLN A 40 15.49 14.74 4.66
N ASP A 41 16.60 14.05 4.93
CA ASP A 41 17.95 14.55 4.67
C ASP A 41 18.75 13.52 3.86
N ASP A 42 19.06 13.84 2.60
CA ASP A 42 19.78 12.96 1.70
C ASP A 42 21.17 12.60 2.22
N GLU A 43 21.86 13.57 2.82
CA GLU A 43 23.23 13.35 3.31
C GLU A 43 23.23 12.36 4.48
N ILE A 44 22.31 12.55 5.43
CA ILE A 44 22.18 11.62 6.55
C ILE A 44 21.77 10.23 6.06
N ALA A 45 20.82 10.17 5.14
CA ALA A 45 20.39 8.89 4.56
C ALA A 45 21.56 8.15 3.92
N ARG A 46 22.38 8.85 3.13
CA ARG A 46 23.57 8.24 2.50
C ARG A 46 24.61 7.81 3.53
N SER A 47 24.73 8.55 4.62
CA SER A 47 25.70 8.20 5.68
C SER A 47 25.40 6.87 6.36
N VAL A 48 24.17 6.41 6.30
CA VAL A 48 23.75 5.10 6.86
C VAL A 48 23.53 4.04 5.79
N GLY A 49 24.01 4.28 4.56
CA GLY A 49 24.01 3.29 3.50
C GLY A 49 22.81 3.32 2.56
N LEU A 50 21.95 4.34 2.67
CA LEU A 50 20.81 4.49 1.78
C LEU A 50 21.17 5.33 0.54
N PRO A 51 20.43 5.20 -0.57
CA PRO A 51 20.73 5.96 -1.79
C PRO A 51 20.37 7.45 -1.68
N GLY A 52 19.60 7.82 -0.68
CA GLY A 52 19.10 9.16 -0.43
C GLY A 52 17.86 9.07 0.44
N VAL A 53 17.07 10.13 0.50
CA VAL A 53 15.80 10.12 1.23
C VAL A 53 14.91 8.98 0.73
N ILE A 54 14.30 8.28 1.67
CA ILE A 54 13.31 7.22 1.38
C ILE A 54 11.97 7.56 2.03
N ALA A 55 10.90 7.09 1.41
CA ALA A 55 9.56 7.23 1.97
C ALA A 55 9.38 6.26 3.15
N HIS A 56 8.54 6.66 4.11
CA HIS A 56 8.19 5.79 5.23
C HIS A 56 7.47 4.54 4.71
N GLY A 57 7.83 3.36 5.25
CA GLY A 57 7.11 2.13 4.95
C GLY A 57 5.63 2.25 5.31
N MET A 58 5.33 2.85 6.45
CA MET A 58 3.95 3.03 6.90
C MET A 58 3.16 3.99 6.02
N LEU A 59 3.81 4.92 5.30
CA LEU A 59 3.13 5.73 4.29
C LEU A 59 2.61 4.84 3.15
N ASN A 60 3.43 3.92 2.68
CA ASN A 60 3.02 2.97 1.64
C ASN A 60 1.93 2.02 2.15
N TYR A 61 2.02 1.57 3.39
CA TYR A 61 0.96 0.77 4.01
C TYR A 61 -0.36 1.55 4.04
N GLY A 62 -0.30 2.83 4.41
CA GLY A 62 -1.47 3.70 4.41
C GLY A 62 -2.08 3.87 3.02
N LEU A 63 -1.26 3.97 1.98
CA LEU A 63 -1.75 4.04 0.60
C LEU A 63 -2.45 2.74 0.19
N MET A 64 -1.94 1.58 0.58
CA MET A 64 -2.60 0.31 0.34
C MET A 64 -3.95 0.24 1.06
N SER A 65 -3.99 0.69 2.32
CA SER A 65 -5.25 0.77 3.08
C SER A 65 -6.26 1.67 2.37
N ARG A 66 -5.81 2.81 1.87
CA ARG A 66 -6.66 3.74 1.13
C ARG A 66 -7.20 3.09 -0.15
N ALA A 67 -6.34 2.41 -0.90
CA ALA A 67 -6.75 1.72 -2.13
C ALA A 67 -7.87 0.72 -1.83
N LEU A 68 -7.72 -0.04 -0.76
CA LEU A 68 -8.71 -1.04 -0.36
C LEU A 68 -10.02 -0.39 0.10
N THR A 69 -9.96 0.61 0.97
CA THR A 69 -11.17 1.23 1.51
C THR A 69 -11.90 2.05 0.45
N ASP A 70 -11.19 2.66 -0.50
CA ASP A 70 -11.82 3.33 -1.64
C ASP A 70 -12.54 2.32 -2.53
N TRP A 71 -11.90 1.19 -2.81
CA TRP A 71 -12.50 0.13 -3.62
C TRP A 71 -13.73 -0.48 -2.94
N LEU A 72 -13.67 -0.68 -1.62
CA LEU A 72 -14.77 -1.26 -0.84
C LEU A 72 -15.93 -0.31 -0.64
N SER A 73 -15.69 0.99 -0.69
CA SER A 73 -16.64 2.08 -0.40
C SER A 73 -17.06 2.15 1.08
N ASP A 74 -16.99 1.04 1.80
CA ASP A 74 -17.28 0.98 3.24
C ASP A 74 -16.02 0.48 3.97
N PRO A 75 -15.31 1.37 4.67
CA PRO A 75 -14.08 0.99 5.37
C PRO A 75 -14.27 -0.14 6.40
N ALA A 76 -15.46 -0.26 6.96
CA ALA A 76 -15.75 -1.29 7.96
C ALA A 76 -15.67 -2.71 7.36
N ARG A 77 -15.68 -2.85 6.05
CA ARG A 77 -15.55 -4.14 5.39
C ARG A 77 -14.11 -4.65 5.37
N LEU A 78 -13.12 -3.77 5.55
CA LEU A 78 -11.73 -4.21 5.67
C LEU A 78 -11.49 -4.74 7.09
N ARG A 79 -11.24 -6.05 7.19
CA ARG A 79 -11.10 -6.72 8.49
C ARG A 79 -9.65 -6.93 8.88
N ARG A 80 -8.78 -7.16 7.92
CA ARG A 80 -7.36 -7.42 8.17
C ARG A 80 -6.54 -7.07 6.94
N LEU A 81 -5.35 -6.53 7.19
CA LEU A 81 -4.36 -6.27 6.14
C LEU A 81 -2.97 -6.54 6.71
N SER A 82 -2.21 -7.38 6.04
CA SER A 82 -0.81 -7.62 6.37
C SER A 82 0.04 -7.54 5.11
N VAL A 83 1.23 -6.97 5.25
CA VAL A 83 2.18 -6.82 4.15
C VAL A 83 3.60 -7.03 4.66
N ARG A 84 4.52 -7.24 3.71
CA ARG A 84 5.95 -7.19 3.98
C ARG A 84 6.51 -5.97 3.25
N PHE A 85 7.32 -5.17 3.95
CA PHE A 85 8.07 -4.07 3.31
C PHE A 85 9.27 -4.68 2.58
N SER A 86 9.38 -4.44 1.28
CA SER A 86 10.39 -5.10 0.45
C SER A 86 11.34 -4.12 -0.19
N THR A 87 10.89 -3.28 -1.11
CA THR A 87 11.73 -2.31 -1.81
C THR A 87 11.48 -0.91 -1.27
N MET A 88 12.54 -0.16 -1.03
CA MET A 88 12.45 1.24 -0.59
C MET A 88 11.97 2.13 -1.73
N VAL A 89 11.24 3.18 -1.39
CA VAL A 89 10.73 4.17 -2.35
C VAL A 89 11.43 5.50 -2.11
N GLN A 90 11.89 6.11 -3.20
CA GLN A 90 12.51 7.44 -3.17
C GLN A 90 11.56 8.49 -3.73
N PRO A 91 11.78 9.77 -3.42
CA PRO A 91 11.03 10.86 -4.08
C PRO A 91 11.15 10.73 -5.60
N GLY A 92 10.02 10.90 -6.28
CA GLY A 92 9.94 10.74 -7.73
C GLY A 92 9.48 9.35 -8.17
N ASP A 93 9.56 8.35 -7.31
CA ASP A 93 9.05 7.01 -7.64
C ASP A 93 7.53 7.02 -7.68
N THR A 94 6.98 6.25 -8.61
CA THR A 94 5.54 6.04 -8.74
C THR A 94 5.22 4.63 -8.28
N VAL A 95 4.28 4.51 -7.35
CA VAL A 95 3.83 3.22 -6.83
C VAL A 95 2.39 2.97 -7.25
N THR A 96 2.08 1.71 -7.52
CA THR A 96 0.74 1.28 -7.93
C THR A 96 0.29 0.14 -7.02
N CYS A 97 -0.89 0.31 -6.41
CA CYS A 97 -1.52 -0.73 -5.61
C CYS A 97 -2.25 -1.70 -6.52
N LYS A 98 -1.99 -2.98 -6.35
CA LYS A 98 -2.59 -4.06 -7.15
C LYS A 98 -3.12 -5.15 -6.23
N GLY A 99 -4.05 -5.92 -6.74
CA GLY A 99 -4.57 -7.04 -5.98
C GLY A 99 -5.44 -7.96 -6.84
N THR A 100 -5.69 -9.15 -6.27
CA THR A 100 -6.61 -10.11 -6.84
C THR A 100 -7.45 -10.74 -5.73
N VAL A 101 -8.64 -11.18 -6.08
CA VAL A 101 -9.47 -11.96 -5.17
C VAL A 101 -8.95 -13.40 -5.17
N ALA A 102 -8.47 -13.87 -4.02
CA ALA A 102 -7.91 -15.21 -3.90
C ALA A 102 -9.00 -16.27 -3.61
N ALA A 103 -9.96 -15.92 -2.77
CA ALA A 103 -11.02 -16.84 -2.39
C ALA A 103 -12.24 -16.08 -1.88
N VAL A 104 -13.41 -16.64 -2.09
CA VAL A 104 -14.67 -16.11 -1.55
C VAL A 104 -15.32 -17.19 -0.71
N ASP A 105 -15.65 -16.87 0.53
CA ASP A 105 -16.34 -17.77 1.45
C ASP A 105 -17.69 -17.17 1.79
N GLU A 106 -18.72 -17.58 1.06
CA GLU A 106 -20.06 -17.04 1.26
C GLU A 106 -20.68 -17.51 2.59
N THR A 107 -20.27 -18.67 3.09
CA THR A 107 -20.75 -19.17 4.37
C THR A 107 -20.23 -18.32 5.52
N ALA A 108 -18.95 -17.98 5.50
CA ALA A 108 -18.35 -17.09 6.50
C ALA A 108 -18.67 -15.62 6.25
N GLY A 109 -19.12 -15.27 5.04
CA GLY A 109 -19.38 -13.89 4.66
C GLY A 109 -18.11 -13.07 4.47
N THR A 110 -17.03 -13.71 3.98
CA THR A 110 -15.71 -13.08 3.82
C THR A 110 -15.09 -13.38 2.47
N ALA A 111 -14.10 -12.58 2.09
CA ALA A 111 -13.23 -12.88 0.96
C ALA A 111 -11.78 -12.64 1.35
N ALA A 112 -10.90 -13.46 0.80
CA ALA A 112 -9.46 -13.30 0.96
C ALA A 112 -8.90 -12.65 -0.31
N LEU A 113 -8.02 -11.66 -0.10
CA LEU A 113 -7.39 -10.92 -1.18
C LEU A 113 -5.88 -11.08 -1.09
N LEU A 114 -5.24 -11.14 -2.25
CA LEU A 114 -3.79 -10.97 -2.36
C LEU A 114 -3.56 -9.55 -2.86
N VAL A 115 -2.72 -8.80 -2.17
CA VAL A 115 -2.44 -7.41 -2.51
C VAL A 115 -0.94 -7.17 -2.53
N TRP A 116 -0.50 -6.22 -3.36
CA TRP A 116 0.89 -5.83 -3.43
C TRP A 116 1.00 -4.42 -4.01
N MET A 117 2.17 -3.83 -3.85
CA MET A 117 2.47 -2.52 -4.43
C MET A 117 3.74 -2.64 -5.25
N GLU A 118 3.73 -2.11 -6.46
CA GLU A 118 4.88 -2.09 -7.35
C GLU A 118 5.31 -0.66 -7.64
N ASN A 119 6.62 -0.45 -7.82
CA ASN A 119 7.12 0.81 -8.33
C ASN A 119 7.11 0.79 -9.88
N GLN A 120 7.58 1.88 -10.50
CA GLN A 120 7.57 2.01 -11.97
C GLN A 120 8.52 1.03 -12.66
N ARG A 121 9.42 0.40 -11.92
CA ARG A 121 10.35 -0.61 -12.45
C ARG A 121 9.81 -2.03 -12.31
N GLY A 122 8.60 -2.18 -11.77
CA GLY A 122 8.01 -3.49 -11.54
C GLY A 122 8.52 -4.19 -10.28
N GLU A 123 9.29 -3.49 -9.44
CA GLU A 123 9.75 -4.06 -8.17
C GLU A 123 8.66 -3.97 -7.12
N LYS A 124 8.55 -4.99 -6.29
CA LYS A 124 7.56 -5.00 -5.21
C LYS A 124 8.00 -4.14 -4.04
N VAL A 125 7.26 -3.09 -3.78
CA VAL A 125 7.43 -2.20 -2.63
C VAL A 125 6.79 -2.86 -1.40
N LEU A 126 5.57 -3.36 -1.56
CA LEU A 126 4.90 -4.20 -0.59
C LEU A 126 4.70 -5.57 -1.21
N SER A 127 5.13 -6.61 -0.51
CA SER A 127 5.02 -7.99 -0.96
C SER A 127 4.29 -8.84 0.07
N HIS A 128 3.94 -10.08 -0.31
CA HIS A 128 3.27 -11.04 0.57
C HIS A 128 2.04 -10.42 1.25
N GLY A 129 1.35 -9.52 0.53
CA GLY A 129 0.20 -8.83 1.07
C GLY A 129 -1.04 -9.70 1.06
N GLU A 130 -1.74 -9.72 2.19
CA GLU A 130 -2.99 -10.43 2.36
C GLU A 130 -3.99 -9.53 3.04
N ALA A 131 -5.23 -9.56 2.57
CA ALA A 131 -6.31 -8.84 3.22
C ALA A 131 -7.52 -9.75 3.35
N GLU A 132 -8.30 -9.52 4.39
CA GLU A 132 -9.59 -10.15 4.58
C GLU A 132 -10.66 -9.06 4.62
N ILE A 133 -11.73 -9.27 3.88
CA ILE A 133 -12.84 -8.34 3.82
C ILE A 133 -14.15 -9.05 4.12
N ALA A 134 -15.12 -8.29 4.62
CA ALA A 134 -16.50 -8.74 4.71
C ALA A 134 -17.19 -8.57 3.36
N LEU A 135 -18.02 -9.52 2.99
CA LEU A 135 -18.83 -9.44 1.76
C LEU A 135 -19.96 -8.44 1.88
#